data_66bcab905bd59750426ae5e5a9c183f5
#
_entry.id   66bcab905bd59750426ae5e5a9c183f5
#
_cell.length_a   1.000
_cell.length_b   1.000
_cell.length_c   1.000
_cell.angle_alpha   90.00
_cell.angle_beta   90.00
_cell.angle_gamma   90.00
#
_symmetry.space_group_name_H-M   'P 1'
#
loop_
_entity.id
_entity.type
_entity.pdbx_description
1 polymer ?
#
loop_
_entity_poly.entity_id
_entity_poly.type
_entity_poly.pdbx_seq_one_letter_code
_entity_poly.pdbx_strand_id
1 'polypeptide(L)'
;TANPVIRNIIGQPKSTFNIRQIMDEGKILVVNLSKGLIGEDNAGILGSFLVTKIQLAAMSRSDIPDIKDRRPFYLYVDEFQNFATDSFATILSEARKYGLNLTVANQYISQMEETVRDAVFGNVGTVISFRVSADDSPILAKQFEPQFEPNDLLQMHNRNFIINMVINGEKAPAF
;
A
#
# COMPACT_ATOMS: atom_id res chain seq x y z
N THR A 1 8.91 -8.69 -25.47
CA THR A 1 9.59 -7.70 -24.60
C THR A 1 11.09 -7.81 -24.77
N ALA A 2 11.79 -6.67 -24.95
CA ALA A 2 13.23 -6.64 -25.14
C ALA A 2 14.01 -7.04 -23.87
N ASN A 3 13.39 -6.89 -22.69
CA ASN A 3 14.03 -7.20 -21.42
C ASN A 3 13.86 -8.69 -21.07
N PRO A 4 14.98 -9.43 -20.91
CA PRO A 4 14.94 -10.87 -20.59
C PRO A 4 14.26 -11.19 -19.25
N VAL A 5 14.42 -10.32 -18.25
CA VAL A 5 13.83 -10.51 -16.92
C VAL A 5 12.30 -10.48 -17.01
N ILE A 6 11.75 -9.44 -17.63
CA ILE A 6 10.30 -9.31 -17.85
C ILE A 6 9.76 -10.49 -18.66
N ARG A 7 10.45 -10.83 -19.77
CA ARG A 7 10.05 -11.96 -20.62
C ARG A 7 10.01 -13.28 -19.87
N ASN A 8 10.99 -13.53 -19.02
CA ASN A 8 11.08 -14.78 -18.28
C ASN A 8 10.05 -14.89 -17.14
N ILE A 9 9.58 -13.76 -16.61
CA ILE A 9 8.58 -13.73 -15.54
C ILE A 9 7.16 -13.73 -16.14
N ILE A 10 6.86 -12.81 -17.05
CA ILE A 10 5.50 -12.59 -17.58
C ILE A 10 5.20 -13.52 -18.76
N GLY A 11 6.21 -13.88 -19.55
CA GLY A 11 6.06 -14.69 -20.77
C GLY A 11 5.86 -16.19 -20.53
N GLN A 12 5.66 -16.64 -19.30
CA GLN A 12 5.42 -18.04 -19.00
C GLN A 12 3.96 -18.44 -19.31
N PRO A 13 3.72 -19.61 -19.94
CA PRO A 13 2.37 -20.04 -20.29
C PRO A 13 1.53 -20.43 -19.07
N LYS A 14 2.17 -20.71 -17.95
CA LYS A 14 1.50 -21.08 -16.68
C LYS A 14 2.13 -20.34 -15.52
N SER A 15 1.30 -19.84 -14.60
CA SER A 15 1.76 -19.32 -13.31
C SER A 15 2.29 -20.45 -12.43
N THR A 16 3.41 -20.23 -11.75
CA THR A 16 4.01 -21.19 -10.82
C THR A 16 3.32 -21.24 -9.47
N PHE A 17 2.52 -20.21 -9.14
CA PHE A 17 1.76 -20.11 -7.90
C PHE A 17 0.40 -19.45 -8.15
N ASN A 18 -0.55 -19.68 -7.25
CA ASN A 18 -1.88 -19.11 -7.26
C ASN A 18 -2.02 -18.18 -6.04
N ILE A 19 -2.20 -16.87 -6.29
CA ILE A 19 -2.30 -15.85 -5.23
C ILE A 19 -3.54 -16.10 -4.36
N ARG A 20 -4.68 -16.47 -4.95
CA ARG A 20 -5.91 -16.79 -4.21
C ARG A 20 -5.66 -17.94 -3.22
N GLN A 21 -5.01 -18.99 -3.67
CA GLN A 21 -4.65 -20.12 -2.81
C GLN A 21 -3.69 -19.71 -1.69
N ILE A 22 -2.70 -18.85 -1.98
CA ILE A 22 -1.80 -18.29 -0.96
C ILE A 22 -2.58 -17.56 0.12
N MET A 23 -3.58 -16.74 -0.26
CA MET A 23 -4.43 -16.01 0.67
C MET A 23 -5.26 -16.95 1.55
N ASP A 24 -5.97 -17.90 0.93
CA ASP A 24 -6.92 -18.77 1.61
C ASP A 24 -6.23 -19.79 2.53
N GLU A 25 -5.06 -20.29 2.13
CA GLU A 25 -4.24 -21.18 2.95
C GLU A 25 -3.41 -20.42 4.02
N GLY A 26 -3.35 -19.08 3.96
CA GLY A 26 -2.60 -18.24 4.90
C GLY A 26 -1.10 -18.40 4.77
N LYS A 27 -0.62 -18.57 3.56
CA LYS A 27 0.80 -18.63 3.24
C LYS A 27 1.42 -17.23 3.24
N ILE A 28 2.73 -17.19 3.45
CA ILE A 28 3.53 -15.97 3.34
C ILE A 28 4.13 -15.89 1.93
N LEU A 29 3.93 -14.76 1.26
CA LEU A 29 4.54 -14.44 -0.02
C LEU A 29 5.51 -13.27 0.18
N VAL A 30 6.80 -13.49 -0.06
CA VAL A 30 7.81 -12.44 -0.04
C VAL A 30 8.27 -12.20 -1.47
N VAL A 31 8.18 -10.93 -1.92
CA VAL A 31 8.56 -10.52 -3.27
C VAL A 31 9.66 -9.48 -3.20
N ASN A 32 10.80 -9.77 -3.81
CA ASN A 32 11.90 -8.83 -3.93
C ASN A 32 11.87 -8.15 -5.30
N LEU A 33 11.50 -6.88 -5.33
CA LEU A 33 11.46 -6.01 -6.51
C LEU A 33 12.60 -4.97 -6.47
N SER A 34 13.76 -5.33 -5.93
CA SER A 34 14.90 -4.43 -5.79
C SER A 34 15.29 -3.80 -7.13
N LYS A 35 15.21 -2.46 -7.19
CA LYS A 35 15.59 -1.65 -8.35
C LYS A 35 17.03 -1.94 -8.82
N GLY A 36 17.94 -2.22 -7.89
CA GLY A 36 19.33 -2.55 -8.19
C GLY A 36 19.52 -3.88 -8.92
N LEU A 37 18.57 -4.81 -8.79
CA LEU A 37 18.64 -6.14 -9.43
C LEU A 37 17.92 -6.18 -10.77
N ILE A 38 16.77 -5.55 -10.88
CA ILE A 38 15.89 -5.70 -12.07
C ILE A 38 15.71 -4.39 -12.85
N GLY A 39 16.21 -3.28 -12.35
CA GLY A 39 16.00 -1.94 -12.93
C GLY A 39 14.70 -1.29 -12.44
N GLU A 40 14.65 0.03 -12.42
CA GLU A 40 13.53 0.80 -11.88
C GLU A 40 12.24 0.59 -12.67
N ASP A 41 12.27 0.74 -14.00
CA ASP A 41 11.09 0.55 -14.84
C ASP A 41 10.50 -0.86 -14.72
N ASN A 42 11.38 -1.87 -14.66
CA ASN A 42 10.94 -3.26 -14.53
C ASN A 42 10.34 -3.53 -13.15
N ALA A 43 10.91 -2.95 -12.09
CA ALA A 43 10.37 -3.05 -10.74
C ALA A 43 8.98 -2.44 -10.67
N GLY A 44 8.78 -1.26 -11.25
CA GLY A 44 7.48 -0.58 -11.33
C GLY A 44 6.43 -1.42 -12.06
N ILE A 45 6.76 -1.92 -13.25
CA ILE A 45 5.86 -2.75 -14.06
C ILE A 45 5.48 -4.04 -13.33
N LEU A 46 6.47 -4.79 -12.83
CA LEU A 46 6.22 -6.06 -12.14
C LEU A 46 5.42 -5.86 -10.86
N GLY A 47 5.73 -4.80 -10.10
CA GLY A 47 5.02 -4.46 -8.87
C GLY A 47 3.56 -4.10 -9.14
N SER A 48 3.29 -3.26 -10.13
CA SER A 48 1.92 -2.89 -10.53
C SER A 48 1.11 -4.09 -10.99
N PHE A 49 1.71 -4.99 -11.78
CA PHE A 49 1.06 -6.25 -12.17
C PHE A 49 0.76 -7.14 -10.97
N LEU A 50 1.71 -7.28 -10.04
CA LEU A 50 1.52 -8.10 -8.85
C LEU A 50 0.42 -7.55 -7.95
N VAL A 51 0.41 -6.25 -7.71
CA VAL A 51 -0.63 -5.57 -6.93
C VAL A 51 -2.01 -5.79 -7.56
N THR A 52 -2.13 -5.62 -8.89
CA THR A 52 -3.37 -5.90 -9.62
C THR A 52 -3.79 -7.36 -9.49
N LYS A 53 -2.86 -8.30 -9.58
CA LYS A 53 -3.15 -9.74 -9.39
C LYS A 53 -3.60 -10.06 -7.97
N ILE A 54 -3.02 -9.42 -6.96
CA ILE A 54 -3.44 -9.55 -5.56
C ILE A 54 -4.85 -9.00 -5.38
N GLN A 55 -5.17 -7.85 -5.99
CA GLN A 55 -6.50 -7.28 -5.99
C GLN A 55 -7.54 -8.25 -6.58
N LEU A 56 -7.28 -8.74 -7.80
CA LEU A 56 -8.19 -9.66 -8.48
C LEU A 56 -8.38 -10.97 -7.68
N ALA A 57 -7.31 -11.47 -7.07
CA ALA A 57 -7.39 -12.63 -6.21
C ALA A 57 -8.22 -12.36 -4.94
N ALA A 58 -8.07 -11.18 -4.33
CA ALA A 58 -8.91 -10.77 -3.20
C ALA A 58 -10.38 -10.63 -3.62
N MET A 59 -10.67 -9.94 -4.71
CA MET A 59 -12.05 -9.76 -5.23
C MET A 59 -12.71 -11.09 -5.59
N SER A 60 -11.96 -12.08 -6.08
CA SER A 60 -12.48 -13.42 -6.38
C SER A 60 -13.03 -14.14 -5.14
N ARG A 61 -12.66 -13.66 -3.92
CA ARG A 61 -13.19 -14.19 -2.64
C ARG A 61 -14.65 -13.80 -2.37
N SER A 62 -15.28 -13.09 -3.29
CA SER A 62 -16.73 -12.84 -3.27
C SER A 62 -17.56 -14.12 -3.31
N ASP A 63 -16.98 -15.24 -3.76
CA ASP A 63 -17.60 -16.58 -3.72
C ASP A 63 -17.72 -17.15 -2.30
N ILE A 64 -17.03 -16.58 -1.29
CA ILE A 64 -17.19 -16.87 0.12
C ILE A 64 -18.27 -15.93 0.67
N PRO A 65 -19.50 -16.37 1.00
CA PRO A 65 -20.62 -15.50 1.32
C PRO A 65 -20.39 -14.64 2.57
N ASP A 66 -19.91 -15.27 3.67
CA ASP A 66 -19.65 -14.52 4.90
C ASP A 66 -18.23 -13.93 4.88
N ILE A 67 -18.14 -12.63 5.12
CA ILE A 67 -16.87 -11.93 5.20
C ILE A 67 -15.98 -12.44 6.34
N LYS A 68 -16.58 -12.99 7.40
CA LYS A 68 -15.87 -13.55 8.56
C LYS A 68 -15.12 -14.83 8.21
N ASP A 69 -15.58 -15.56 7.20
CA ASP A 69 -14.94 -16.79 6.73
C ASP A 69 -13.78 -16.49 5.76
N ARG A 70 -13.67 -15.24 5.31
CA ARG A 70 -12.54 -14.79 4.49
C ARG A 70 -11.33 -14.58 5.38
N ARG A 71 -10.36 -15.49 5.31
CA ARG A 71 -9.13 -15.36 6.09
C ARG A 71 -8.44 -14.02 5.80
N PRO A 72 -8.12 -13.19 6.82
CA PRO A 72 -7.44 -11.93 6.61
C PRO A 72 -6.09 -12.14 5.92
N PHE A 73 -5.84 -11.37 4.88
CA PHE A 73 -4.56 -11.31 4.18
C PHE A 73 -3.97 -9.91 4.32
N TYR A 74 -2.71 -9.84 4.74
CA TYR A 74 -2.02 -8.59 5.00
C TYR A 74 -1.01 -8.33 3.89
N LEU A 75 -1.20 -7.24 3.16
CA LEU A 75 -0.31 -6.78 2.10
C LEU A 75 0.51 -5.58 2.61
N TYR A 76 1.82 -5.76 2.63
CA TYR A 76 2.77 -4.70 2.97
C TYR A 76 3.48 -4.27 1.69
N VAL A 77 3.44 -2.98 1.38
CA VAL A 77 4.10 -2.41 0.18
C VAL A 77 5.03 -1.30 0.63
N ASP A 78 6.32 -1.55 0.49
CA ASP A 78 7.36 -0.55 0.69
C ASP A 78 7.60 0.23 -0.61
N GLU A 79 8.04 1.49 -0.49
CA GLU A 79 8.22 2.42 -1.63
C GLU A 79 6.97 2.46 -2.53
N PHE A 80 5.81 2.57 -1.88
CA PHE A 80 4.50 2.46 -2.50
C PHE A 80 4.30 3.38 -3.72
N GLN A 81 4.89 4.58 -3.72
CA GLN A 81 4.81 5.54 -4.83
C GLN A 81 5.26 4.94 -6.18
N ASN A 82 6.11 3.91 -6.16
CA ASN A 82 6.58 3.25 -7.39
C ASN A 82 5.53 2.33 -8.03
N PHE A 83 4.50 1.96 -7.28
CA PHE A 83 3.47 1.00 -7.69
C PHE A 83 2.06 1.61 -7.68
N ALA A 84 1.95 2.85 -7.22
CA ALA A 84 0.70 3.58 -7.11
C ALA A 84 0.13 3.88 -8.50
N THR A 85 -0.99 3.25 -8.83
CA THR A 85 -1.77 3.47 -10.06
C THR A 85 -3.20 3.81 -9.68
N ASP A 86 -3.99 4.35 -10.61
CA ASP A 86 -5.43 4.63 -10.39
C ASP A 86 -6.19 3.38 -9.94
N SER A 87 -5.78 2.20 -10.43
CA SER A 87 -6.35 0.93 -9.97
C SER A 87 -6.16 0.71 -8.46
N PHE A 88 -5.12 1.31 -7.88
CA PHE A 88 -4.84 1.19 -6.45
C PHE A 88 -5.84 1.99 -5.59
N ALA A 89 -6.34 3.11 -6.08
CA ALA A 89 -7.39 3.86 -5.41
C ALA A 89 -8.65 3.00 -5.20
N THR A 90 -8.98 2.18 -6.19
CA THR A 90 -10.08 1.20 -6.10
C THR A 90 -9.79 0.11 -5.06
N ILE A 91 -8.55 -0.38 -4.99
CA ILE A 91 -8.16 -1.37 -3.97
C ILE A 91 -8.38 -0.79 -2.57
N LEU A 92 -7.90 0.42 -2.31
CA LEU A 92 -8.00 1.07 -1.00
C LEU A 92 -9.45 1.17 -0.51
N SER A 93 -10.38 1.53 -1.40
CA SER A 93 -11.80 1.68 -1.05
C SER A 93 -12.53 0.35 -0.83
N GLU A 94 -12.09 -0.74 -1.45
CA GLU A 94 -12.82 -2.01 -1.49
C GLU A 94 -12.14 -3.18 -0.78
N ALA A 95 -10.82 -3.12 -0.57
CA ALA A 95 -10.01 -4.24 -0.08
C ALA A 95 -10.55 -4.90 1.18
N ARG A 96 -11.07 -4.09 2.11
CA ARG A 96 -11.62 -4.57 3.39
C ARG A 96 -12.75 -5.57 3.20
N LYS A 97 -13.61 -5.38 2.20
CA LYS A 97 -14.75 -6.28 1.90
C LYS A 97 -14.28 -7.71 1.56
N TYR A 98 -13.07 -7.83 1.05
CA TYR A 98 -12.50 -9.10 0.60
C TYR A 98 -11.47 -9.69 1.57
N GLY A 99 -11.37 -9.11 2.79
CA GLY A 99 -10.41 -9.55 3.80
C GLY A 99 -8.95 -9.22 3.44
N LEU A 100 -8.72 -8.18 2.60
CA LEU A 100 -7.40 -7.66 2.28
C LEU A 100 -7.10 -6.43 3.13
N ASN A 101 -6.07 -6.51 3.96
CA ASN A 101 -5.57 -5.42 4.80
C ASN A 101 -4.29 -4.85 4.20
N LEU A 102 -4.20 -3.54 4.13
CA LEU A 102 -3.14 -2.86 3.42
C LEU A 102 -2.29 -2.03 4.38
N THR A 103 -0.99 -2.17 4.29
CA THR A 103 0.01 -1.29 4.91
C THR A 103 0.94 -0.81 3.82
N VAL A 104 0.99 0.50 3.61
CA VAL A 104 1.85 1.12 2.62
C VAL A 104 2.87 2.03 3.30
N ALA A 105 4.10 2.02 2.81
CA ALA A 105 5.15 2.92 3.24
C ALA A 105 5.74 3.66 2.04
N ASN A 106 6.04 4.94 2.24
CA ASN A 106 6.65 5.78 1.22
C ASN A 106 7.50 6.87 1.86
N GLN A 107 8.49 7.34 1.11
CA GLN A 107 9.40 8.38 1.59
C GLN A 107 8.88 9.78 1.28
N TYR A 108 8.21 9.99 0.16
CA TYR A 108 7.75 11.31 -0.32
C TYR A 108 6.30 11.23 -0.77
N ILE A 109 5.44 11.99 -0.10
CA ILE A 109 4.00 12.11 -0.45
C ILE A 109 3.84 12.92 -1.75
N SER A 110 4.68 13.93 -1.94
CA SER A 110 4.68 14.80 -3.13
C SER A 110 4.96 14.07 -4.45
N GLN A 111 5.51 12.85 -4.39
CA GLN A 111 5.73 12.01 -5.57
C GLN A 111 4.50 11.19 -5.98
N MET A 112 3.45 11.18 -5.16
CA MET A 112 2.20 10.50 -5.51
C MET A 112 1.32 11.41 -6.36
N GLU A 113 0.63 10.82 -7.33
CA GLU A 113 -0.46 11.50 -8.02
C GLU A 113 -1.55 11.89 -7.00
N GLU A 114 -2.17 13.06 -7.22
CA GLU A 114 -3.14 13.64 -6.29
C GLU A 114 -4.32 12.71 -6.04
N THR A 115 -4.84 12.08 -7.07
CA THR A 115 -5.95 11.11 -7.00
C THR A 115 -5.62 9.91 -6.10
N VAL A 116 -4.40 9.39 -6.20
CA VAL A 116 -3.95 8.26 -5.39
C VAL A 116 -3.70 8.70 -3.95
N ARG A 117 -3.07 9.85 -3.76
CA ARG A 117 -2.82 10.44 -2.44
C ARG A 117 -4.12 10.65 -1.67
N ASP A 118 -5.11 11.25 -2.32
CA ASP A 118 -6.41 11.53 -1.70
C ASP A 118 -7.17 10.23 -1.39
N ALA A 119 -7.05 9.22 -2.26
CA ALA A 119 -7.60 7.89 -1.98
C ALA A 119 -6.91 7.21 -0.79
N VAL A 120 -5.59 7.37 -0.63
CA VAL A 120 -4.87 6.85 0.53
C VAL A 120 -5.41 7.50 1.79
N PHE A 121 -5.37 8.82 1.92
CA PHE A 121 -5.79 9.52 3.14
C PHE A 121 -7.29 9.39 3.42
N GLY A 122 -8.12 9.23 2.40
CA GLY A 122 -9.55 9.02 2.57
C GLY A 122 -9.95 7.63 3.07
N ASN A 123 -9.06 6.63 2.95
CA ASN A 123 -9.39 5.24 3.27
C ASN A 123 -8.54 4.61 4.38
N VAL A 124 -7.39 5.21 4.75
CA VAL A 124 -6.54 4.67 5.81
C VAL A 124 -7.09 5.02 7.19
N GLY A 125 -7.11 4.04 8.08
CA GLY A 125 -7.52 4.23 9.48
C GLY A 125 -6.35 4.62 10.39
N THR A 126 -5.12 4.43 9.96
CA THR A 126 -3.92 4.76 10.73
C THR A 126 -2.92 5.45 9.83
N VAL A 127 -2.41 6.58 10.28
CA VAL A 127 -1.32 7.33 9.64
C VAL A 127 -0.18 7.48 10.64
N ILE A 128 1.01 7.07 10.24
CA ILE A 128 2.24 7.23 11.01
C ILE A 128 3.20 8.07 10.18
N SER A 129 3.71 9.14 10.75
CA SER A 129 4.68 10.01 10.10
C SER A 129 5.93 10.16 10.95
N PHE A 130 7.07 9.96 10.35
CA PHE A 130 8.36 10.42 10.85
C PHE A 130 8.62 11.85 10.36
N ARG A 131 9.82 12.38 10.62
CA ARG A 131 10.22 13.68 10.09
C ARG A 131 10.15 13.67 8.55
N VAL A 132 9.54 14.70 7.98
CA VAL A 132 9.29 14.83 6.54
C VAL A 132 9.90 16.10 5.96
N SER A 133 9.86 16.23 4.65
CA SER A 133 10.29 17.41 3.90
C SER A 133 9.36 18.61 4.09
N ALA A 134 9.83 19.81 3.69
CA ALA A 134 9.01 21.03 3.70
C ALA A 134 7.80 20.92 2.75
N ASP A 135 7.93 20.20 1.64
CA ASP A 135 6.86 20.02 0.66
C ASP A 135 5.76 19.07 1.17
N ASP A 136 6.14 18.06 1.95
CA ASP A 136 5.22 17.05 2.47
C ASP A 136 4.53 17.48 3.78
N SER A 137 5.19 18.34 4.58
CA SER A 137 4.69 18.68 5.92
C SER A 137 3.31 19.34 5.92
N PRO A 138 2.93 20.26 4.97
CA PRO A 138 1.59 20.84 4.95
C PRO A 138 0.49 19.84 4.56
N ILE A 139 0.85 18.83 3.79
CA ILE A 139 -0.08 17.77 3.35
C ILE A 139 -0.37 16.84 4.52
N LEU A 140 0.69 16.39 5.19
CA LEU A 140 0.59 15.45 6.31
C LEU A 140 0.00 16.08 7.57
N ALA A 141 0.32 17.34 7.87
CA ALA A 141 -0.21 18.03 9.06
C ALA A 141 -1.74 17.99 9.12
N LYS A 142 -2.44 18.08 7.98
CA LYS A 142 -3.89 17.95 7.88
C LYS A 142 -4.43 16.64 8.47
N GLN A 143 -3.62 15.59 8.52
CA GLN A 143 -4.00 14.29 9.10
C GLN A 143 -3.88 14.29 10.63
N PHE A 144 -3.10 15.23 11.19
CA PHE A 144 -2.76 15.31 12.61
C PHE A 144 -3.36 16.54 13.31
N GLU A 145 -4.12 17.37 12.58
CA GLU A 145 -4.84 18.50 13.18
C GLU A 145 -5.87 18.05 14.23
N PRO A 146 -6.09 18.87 15.27
CA PRO A 146 -5.45 20.15 15.60
C PRO A 146 -4.18 20.01 16.47
N GLN A 147 -3.68 18.78 16.72
CA GLN A 147 -2.61 18.54 17.70
C GLN A 147 -1.22 18.93 17.18
N PHE A 148 -1.01 18.84 15.85
CA PHE A 148 0.30 19.09 15.24
C PHE A 148 0.18 19.99 14.01
N GLU A 149 1.15 20.88 13.88
CA GLU A 149 1.31 21.80 12.75
C GLU A 149 2.42 21.33 11.79
N PRO A 150 2.53 21.89 10.57
CA PRO A 150 3.59 21.53 9.62
C PRO A 150 5.00 21.63 10.20
N ASN A 151 5.24 22.61 11.07
CA ASN A 151 6.56 22.84 11.68
C ASN A 151 6.96 21.72 12.65
N ASP A 152 6.00 21.09 13.31
CA ASP A 152 6.26 19.96 14.23
C ASP A 152 6.80 18.76 13.46
N LEU A 153 6.26 18.48 12.26
CA LEU A 153 6.73 17.40 11.40
C LEU A 153 8.12 17.68 10.82
N LEU A 154 8.44 18.95 10.53
CA LEU A 154 9.76 19.36 10.03
C LEU A 154 10.86 19.23 11.10
N GLN A 155 10.54 19.61 12.33
CA GLN A 155 11.51 19.66 13.42
C GLN A 155 11.58 18.38 14.26
N MET A 156 10.82 17.36 13.88
CA MET A 156 10.78 16.10 14.61
C MET A 156 12.18 15.46 14.73
N HIS A 157 12.51 15.03 15.93
CA HIS A 157 13.77 14.34 16.19
C HIS A 157 13.81 12.97 15.49
N ASN A 158 15.02 12.53 15.17
CA ASN A 158 15.22 11.19 14.60
C ASN A 158 14.63 10.11 15.52
N ARG A 159 13.98 9.10 14.92
CA ARG A 159 13.34 7.97 15.60
C ARG A 159 12.08 8.33 16.39
N ASN A 160 11.61 9.57 16.34
CA ASN A 160 10.30 9.96 16.80
C ASN A 160 9.29 9.89 15.64
N PHE A 161 8.04 9.65 15.95
CA PHE A 161 6.95 9.65 14.98
C PHE A 161 5.68 10.23 15.62
N ILE A 162 4.79 10.69 14.79
CA ILE A 162 3.42 11.07 15.14
C ILE A 162 2.50 9.99 14.58
N ILE A 163 1.50 9.59 15.36
CA ILE A 163 0.51 8.62 14.93
C ILE A 163 -0.90 9.19 15.11
N ASN A 164 -1.73 8.95 14.11
CA ASN A 164 -3.18 9.11 14.17
C ASN A 164 -3.80 7.75 13.82
N MET A 165 -4.76 7.29 14.63
CA MET A 165 -5.38 6.00 14.42
C MET A 165 -6.87 6.03 14.72
N VAL A 166 -7.61 5.10 14.10
CA VAL A 166 -9.01 4.83 14.42
C VAL A 166 -9.06 3.69 15.42
N ILE A 167 -9.66 3.94 16.60
CA ILE A 167 -9.85 2.96 17.66
C ILE A 167 -11.35 2.75 17.84
N ASN A 168 -11.82 1.51 17.71
CA ASN A 168 -13.23 1.16 17.82
C ASN A 168 -14.17 1.97 16.91
N GLY A 169 -13.68 2.40 15.75
CA GLY A 169 -14.45 3.19 14.77
C GLY A 169 -14.39 4.71 14.99
N GLU A 170 -13.74 5.18 16.03
CA GLU A 170 -13.55 6.60 16.33
C GLU A 170 -12.11 7.04 16.07
N LYS A 171 -11.94 8.23 15.51
CA LYS A 171 -10.61 8.81 15.26
C LYS A 171 -10.05 9.28 16.60
N ALA A 172 -8.96 8.66 17.08
CA ALA A 172 -8.24 9.10 18.25
C ALA A 172 -7.47 10.40 17.96
N PRO A 173 -7.27 11.29 18.98
CA PRO A 173 -6.37 12.40 18.84
C PRO A 173 -4.96 11.94 18.45
N ALA A 174 -4.27 12.70 17.60
CA ALA A 174 -2.90 12.37 17.22
C ALA A 174 -1.94 12.55 18.42
N PHE A 175 -0.93 11.72 18.53
CA PHE A 175 0.08 11.76 19.59
C PHE A 175 1.44 11.26 19.11
#